data_927f9fdc6591d989dd028a1b93d9ff8e
#
_entry.id   927f9fdc6591d989dd028a1b93d9ff8e
#
_cell.length_a   1.000
_cell.length_b   1.000
_cell.length_c   1.000
_cell.angle_alpha   90.00
_cell.angle_beta   90.00
_cell.angle_gamma   90.00
#
_symmetry.space_group_name_H-M   'P 1'
#
loop_
_entity.id
_entity.type
_entity.pdbx_description
1 polymer ?
#
loop_
_entity_poly.entity_id
_entity_poly.type
_entity_poly.pdbx_seq_one_letter_code
_entity_poly.pdbx_strand_id
1 'polypeptide(L)'
;MPLPFLKRRKSPLWDRIHSDDATRLRLKYDTYYHVFEQQQGTRVFKDGKEFVMLSSNDYLGLAHHPKLKEAGKRAIEKWGSSTTGARLANGGRIFHRELEDKLADFLGKEACHVFSAGYLACASAVTGFADRKDMVFADKNLHSSLWSGIKLSGAKCERFAHNDPGHLREIL
;
A
#
# COMPACT_ATOMS: atom_id res chain seq x y z
N MET A 1 21.96 16.05 1.00
CA MET A 1 23.29 16.16 0.36
C MET A 1 23.16 15.55 -1.04
N PRO A 2 23.42 16.25 -2.15
CA PRO A 2 23.35 15.64 -3.47
C PRO A 2 24.51 14.65 -3.62
N LEU A 3 24.22 13.46 -4.15
CA LEU A 3 25.18 12.41 -4.40
C LEU A 3 26.24 12.91 -5.41
N PRO A 4 27.54 12.97 -5.05
CA PRO A 4 28.56 13.66 -5.85
C PRO A 4 29.01 12.94 -7.14
N PHE A 5 28.42 11.78 -7.47
CA PHE A 5 28.90 10.93 -8.56
C PHE A 5 28.07 10.93 -9.85
N LEU A 6 26.97 11.69 -9.91
CA LEU A 6 26.14 11.72 -11.11
C LEU A 6 26.55 12.88 -12.03
N LYS A 7 27.59 12.68 -12.83
CA LYS A 7 27.79 13.52 -14.02
C LYS A 7 26.50 13.49 -14.86
N ARG A 8 25.92 14.67 -15.12
CA ARG A 8 24.75 14.84 -15.97
C ARG A 8 24.89 14.05 -17.27
N ARG A 9 24.26 12.88 -17.35
CA ARG A 9 24.04 12.20 -18.62
C ARG A 9 22.80 12.82 -19.26
N LYS A 10 22.93 13.30 -20.47
CA LYS A 10 21.77 13.74 -21.28
C LYS A 10 20.93 12.51 -21.60
N SER A 11 19.85 12.29 -20.87
CA SER A 11 18.86 11.27 -21.19
C SER A 11 17.49 11.71 -20.66
N PRO A 12 16.38 11.34 -21.31
CA PRO A 12 15.02 11.67 -20.86
C PRO A 12 14.70 11.17 -19.45
N LEU A 13 15.39 10.13 -18.97
CA LEU A 13 15.27 9.64 -17.62
C LEU A 13 15.83 10.64 -16.60
N TRP A 14 17.03 11.13 -16.84
CA TRP A 14 17.67 12.09 -15.96
C TRP A 14 16.96 13.43 -15.94
N ASP A 15 16.41 13.88 -17.07
CA ASP A 15 15.64 15.11 -17.16
C ASP A 15 14.37 15.03 -16.29
N ARG A 16 13.70 13.87 -16.25
CA ARG A 16 12.54 13.64 -15.34
C ARG A 16 12.94 13.67 -13.88
N ILE A 17 14.04 13.00 -13.51
CA ILE A 17 14.54 12.99 -12.13
C ILE A 17 14.89 14.42 -11.68
N HIS A 18 15.56 15.18 -12.54
CA HIS A 18 15.94 16.56 -12.23
C HIS A 18 14.76 17.53 -12.21
N SER A 19 13.67 17.26 -12.94
CA SER A 19 12.47 18.09 -12.85
C SER A 19 11.81 17.99 -11.48
N ASP A 20 11.81 16.80 -10.88
CA ASP A 20 11.31 16.60 -9.51
C ASP A 20 12.17 17.32 -8.47
N ASP A 21 13.51 17.25 -8.62
CA ASP A 21 14.43 17.99 -7.77
C ASP A 21 14.26 19.51 -7.90
N ALA A 22 14.07 20.02 -9.11
CA ALA A 22 13.82 21.43 -9.35
C ALA A 22 12.53 21.91 -8.67
N THR A 23 11.49 21.08 -8.64
CA THR A 23 10.24 21.38 -7.94
C THR A 23 10.44 21.46 -6.42
N ARG A 24 11.17 20.51 -5.82
CA ARG A 24 11.52 20.52 -4.40
C ARG A 24 12.32 21.78 -4.02
N LEU A 25 13.33 22.13 -4.82
CA LEU A 25 14.14 23.33 -4.63
C LEU A 25 13.31 24.61 -4.72
N ARG A 26 12.39 24.70 -5.68
CA ARG A 26 11.48 25.84 -5.84
C ARG A 26 10.56 26.03 -4.65
N LEU A 27 10.00 24.91 -4.13
CA LEU A 27 9.09 24.92 -2.99
C LEU A 27 9.83 25.12 -1.67
N LYS A 28 11.17 24.99 -1.63
CA LYS A 28 11.98 24.98 -0.39
C LYS A 28 11.46 24.00 0.65
N TYR A 29 10.76 22.96 0.23
CA TYR A 29 10.11 21.98 1.06
C TYR A 29 10.21 20.61 0.43
N ASP A 30 10.73 19.65 1.18
CA ASP A 30 10.73 18.26 0.78
C ASP A 30 9.40 17.61 1.20
N THR A 31 8.57 17.30 0.20
CA THR A 31 7.25 16.72 0.40
C THR A 31 7.27 15.21 0.67
N TYR A 32 8.42 14.56 0.45
CA TYR A 32 8.55 13.11 0.51
C TYR A 32 9.64 12.67 1.48
N TYR A 33 9.53 11.42 1.93
CA TYR A 33 10.56 10.75 2.74
C TYR A 33 10.94 11.49 4.03
N HIS A 34 9.96 12.11 4.69
CA HIS A 34 10.18 12.70 6.02
C HIS A 34 10.64 11.63 7.01
N VAL A 35 11.75 11.88 7.66
CA VAL A 35 12.28 11.02 8.71
C VAL A 35 11.82 11.54 10.07
N PHE A 36 11.11 10.71 10.81
CA PHE A 36 10.71 10.99 12.19
C PHE A 36 11.60 10.20 13.14
N GLU A 37 12.06 10.86 14.20
CA GLU A 37 12.98 10.30 15.19
C GLU A 37 12.25 9.37 16.16
N GLN A 38 11.02 9.73 16.51
CA GLN A 38 10.17 8.99 17.45
C GLN A 38 8.70 9.10 17.06
N GLN A 39 7.93 8.12 17.52
CA GLN A 39 6.46 8.16 17.46
C GLN A 39 5.87 7.67 18.79
N GLN A 40 4.93 8.45 19.32
CA GLN A 40 4.16 8.10 20.52
C GLN A 40 2.67 8.31 20.22
N GLY A 41 1.98 7.23 19.84
CA GLY A 41 0.60 7.31 19.37
C GLY A 41 0.49 8.19 18.11
N THR A 42 -0.28 9.28 18.22
CA THR A 42 -0.46 10.28 17.15
C THR A 42 0.61 11.38 17.14
N ARG A 43 1.57 11.36 18.07
CA ARG A 43 2.64 12.35 18.15
C ARG A 43 3.90 11.80 17.48
N VAL A 44 4.54 12.64 16.66
CA VAL A 44 5.82 12.33 16.00
C VAL A 44 6.80 13.47 16.26
N PHE A 45 8.09 13.12 16.26
CA PHE A 45 9.16 14.07 16.56
C PHE A 45 10.10 14.15 15.36
N LYS A 46 10.44 15.37 14.96
CA LYS A 46 11.37 15.66 13.88
C LYS A 46 12.12 16.95 14.19
N ASP A 47 13.46 16.92 14.07
CA ASP A 47 14.35 18.04 14.31
C ASP A 47 14.09 18.69 15.69
N GLY A 48 13.88 17.85 16.72
CA GLY A 48 13.57 18.27 18.09
C GLY A 48 12.21 18.93 18.29
N LYS A 49 11.32 18.90 17.30
CA LYS A 49 9.97 19.46 17.37
C LYS A 49 8.92 18.34 17.35
N GLU A 50 7.85 18.57 18.11
CA GLU A 50 6.69 17.69 18.14
C GLU A 50 5.66 18.09 17.08
N PHE A 51 5.09 17.10 16.40
CA PHE A 51 4.02 17.25 15.42
C PHE A 51 2.89 16.26 15.69
N VAL A 52 1.68 16.60 15.26
CA VAL A 52 0.54 15.69 15.25
C VAL A 52 0.49 14.98 13.89
N MET A 53 0.51 13.65 13.91
CA MET A 53 0.42 12.83 12.71
C MET A 53 -1.04 12.71 12.26
N LEU A 54 -1.43 13.49 11.25
CA LEU A 54 -2.78 13.46 10.67
C LEU A 54 -2.89 12.57 9.43
N SER A 55 -1.76 12.11 8.88
CA SER A 55 -1.69 11.31 7.65
C SER A 55 -1.42 9.82 7.89
N SER A 56 -1.58 9.36 9.13
CA SER A 56 -1.41 7.95 9.48
C SER A 56 -2.58 7.10 9.00
N ASN A 57 -2.29 5.86 8.57
CA ASN A 57 -3.29 4.83 8.32
C ASN A 57 -3.72 4.07 9.60
N ASP A 58 -3.25 4.47 10.76
CA ASP A 58 -3.62 3.90 12.06
C ASP A 58 -4.98 4.46 12.54
N TYR A 59 -6.02 4.22 11.74
CA TYR A 59 -7.36 4.82 11.92
C TYR A 59 -7.99 4.50 13.28
N LEU A 60 -7.66 3.37 13.88
CA LEU A 60 -8.19 2.94 15.17
C LEU A 60 -7.19 3.16 16.32
N GLY A 61 -6.01 3.71 16.07
CA GLY A 61 -4.97 3.93 17.08
C GLY A 61 -4.41 2.64 17.69
N LEU A 62 -4.47 1.54 16.97
CA LEU A 62 -4.11 0.22 17.49
C LEU A 62 -2.63 -0.13 17.36
N ALA A 63 -1.86 0.58 16.52
CA ALA A 63 -0.45 0.26 16.28
C ALA A 63 0.41 0.22 17.56
N HIS A 64 0.05 1.04 18.56
CA HIS A 64 0.75 1.09 19.85
C HIS A 64 -0.01 0.39 20.99
N HIS A 65 -1.11 -0.30 20.70
CA HIS A 65 -1.91 -0.95 21.74
C HIS A 65 -1.11 -2.06 22.46
N PRO A 66 -1.08 -2.09 23.82
CA PRO A 66 -0.25 -3.04 24.57
C PRO A 66 -0.50 -4.49 24.19
N LYS A 67 -1.75 -4.90 24.07
CA LYS A 67 -2.12 -6.30 23.70
C LYS A 67 -1.57 -6.68 22.32
N LEU A 68 -1.53 -5.77 21.35
CA LEU A 68 -0.97 -6.06 20.03
C LEU A 68 0.56 -6.18 20.07
N LYS A 69 1.23 -5.31 20.83
CA LYS A 69 2.68 -5.41 21.06
C LYS A 69 3.05 -6.75 21.69
N GLU A 70 2.33 -7.16 22.74
CA GLU A 70 2.59 -8.44 23.40
C GLU A 70 2.28 -9.65 22.49
N ALA A 71 1.22 -9.58 21.69
CA ALA A 71 0.93 -10.61 20.69
C ALA A 71 2.05 -10.73 19.66
N GLY A 72 2.56 -9.58 19.18
CA GLY A 72 3.70 -9.55 18.26
C GLY A 72 4.97 -10.18 18.86
N LYS A 73 5.32 -9.84 20.10
CA LYS A 73 6.47 -10.44 20.81
C LYS A 73 6.34 -11.97 20.90
N ARG A 74 5.19 -12.46 21.39
CA ARG A 74 4.93 -13.91 21.46
C ARG A 74 5.01 -14.60 20.10
N ALA A 75 4.52 -13.93 19.04
CA ALA A 75 4.60 -14.49 17.69
C ALA A 75 6.07 -14.61 17.22
N ILE A 76 6.90 -13.60 17.49
CA ILE A 76 8.32 -13.61 17.15
C ILE A 76 9.06 -14.72 17.94
N GLU A 77 8.81 -14.86 19.22
CA GLU A 77 9.40 -15.90 20.05
C GLU A 77 9.04 -17.31 19.55
N LYS A 78 7.78 -17.51 19.16
CA LYS A 78 7.28 -18.83 18.73
C LYS A 78 7.67 -19.17 17.29
N TRP A 79 7.68 -18.21 16.38
CA TRP A 79 7.73 -18.44 14.94
C TRP A 79 8.94 -17.81 14.25
N GLY A 80 9.70 -17.00 14.96
CA GLY A 80 10.76 -16.18 14.39
C GLY A 80 10.23 -14.92 13.70
N SER A 81 11.13 -14.17 13.10
CA SER A 81 10.83 -12.88 12.45
C SER A 81 10.29 -13.00 11.01
N SER A 82 10.30 -14.20 10.43
CA SER A 82 9.92 -14.44 9.05
C SER A 82 9.49 -15.88 8.81
N THR A 83 8.60 -16.10 7.85
CA THR A 83 8.25 -17.44 7.35
C THR A 83 9.25 -17.98 6.32
N THR A 84 10.24 -17.18 5.92
CA THR A 84 11.33 -17.52 4.99
C THR A 84 10.90 -18.14 3.65
N GLY A 85 9.66 -17.91 3.25
CA GLY A 85 9.13 -18.44 2.00
C GLY A 85 7.75 -17.92 1.64
N ALA A 86 7.39 -18.06 0.37
CA ALA A 86 6.06 -17.71 -0.11
C ALA A 86 5.00 -18.69 0.43
N ARG A 87 3.80 -18.19 0.75
CA ARG A 87 2.68 -19.02 1.26
C ARG A 87 2.29 -20.14 0.30
N LEU A 88 2.41 -19.91 -0.99
CA LEU A 88 2.13 -20.91 -2.02
C LEU A 88 3.06 -22.13 -1.96
N ALA A 89 4.29 -21.93 -1.49
CA ALA A 89 5.30 -22.99 -1.44
C ALA A 89 5.48 -23.51 0.01
N ASN A 90 6.31 -22.87 0.80
CA ASN A 90 6.73 -23.33 2.11
C ASN A 90 6.51 -22.31 3.25
N GLY A 91 5.99 -21.12 2.95
CA GLY A 91 5.76 -20.04 3.92
C GLY A 91 4.41 -20.12 4.65
N GLY A 92 3.54 -21.09 4.35
CA GLY A 92 2.27 -21.29 5.03
C GLY A 92 2.47 -21.69 6.49
N ARG A 93 1.71 -21.08 7.42
CA ARG A 93 1.72 -21.36 8.86
C ARG A 93 0.28 -21.45 9.36
N ILE A 94 0.08 -22.16 10.46
CA ILE A 94 -1.25 -22.32 11.06
C ILE A 94 -1.90 -20.99 11.42
N PHE A 95 -1.13 -20.02 11.89
CA PHE A 95 -1.65 -18.70 12.25
C PHE A 95 -2.22 -17.89 11.07
N HIS A 96 -1.79 -18.17 9.82
CA HIS A 96 -2.41 -17.55 8.64
C HIS A 96 -3.85 -18.05 8.48
N ARG A 97 -4.07 -19.37 8.61
CA ARG A 97 -5.41 -19.97 8.53
C ARG A 97 -6.29 -19.49 9.66
N GLU A 98 -5.79 -19.53 10.90
CA GLU A 98 -6.52 -19.03 12.07
C GLU A 98 -6.95 -17.56 11.92
N LEU A 99 -6.11 -16.72 11.31
CA LEU A 99 -6.45 -15.33 11.01
C LEU A 99 -7.50 -15.23 9.90
N GLU A 100 -7.35 -16.01 8.84
CA GLU A 100 -8.28 -16.03 7.70
C GLU A 100 -9.67 -16.50 8.15
N ASP A 101 -9.76 -17.55 8.95
CA ASP A 101 -11.02 -18.06 9.52
C ASP A 101 -11.70 -16.99 10.41
N LYS A 102 -10.94 -16.34 11.31
CA LYS A 102 -11.47 -15.27 12.16
C LYS A 102 -11.93 -14.04 11.37
N LEU A 103 -11.24 -13.69 10.31
CA LEU A 103 -11.66 -12.58 9.45
C LEU A 103 -12.89 -12.92 8.62
N ALA A 104 -12.99 -14.15 8.13
CA ALA A 104 -14.17 -14.65 7.43
C ALA A 104 -15.41 -14.59 8.34
N ASP A 105 -15.29 -15.12 9.55
CA ASP A 105 -16.35 -15.08 10.57
C ASP A 105 -16.76 -13.64 10.91
N PHE A 106 -15.77 -12.78 11.18
CA PHE A 106 -16.02 -11.37 11.54
C PHE A 106 -16.75 -10.61 10.43
N LEU A 107 -16.43 -10.89 9.17
CA LEU A 107 -17.02 -10.24 8.00
C LEU A 107 -18.28 -10.96 7.48
N GLY A 108 -18.67 -12.09 8.06
CA GLY A 108 -19.80 -12.90 7.60
C GLY A 108 -19.59 -13.44 6.18
N LYS A 109 -18.37 -13.88 5.86
CA LYS A 109 -17.98 -14.44 4.56
C LYS A 109 -17.58 -15.89 4.68
N GLU A 110 -17.73 -16.64 3.59
CA GLU A 110 -17.37 -18.07 3.54
C GLU A 110 -15.86 -18.30 3.71
N ALA A 111 -15.05 -17.39 3.22
CA ALA A 111 -13.59 -17.46 3.28
C ALA A 111 -12.94 -16.09 3.24
N CYS A 112 -11.69 -16.05 3.69
CA CYS A 112 -10.84 -14.88 3.62
C CYS A 112 -9.43 -15.32 3.16
N HIS A 113 -8.72 -14.45 2.44
CA HIS A 113 -7.33 -14.65 2.12
C HIS A 113 -6.51 -13.41 2.53
N VAL A 114 -5.45 -13.64 3.30
CA VAL A 114 -4.60 -12.57 3.83
C VAL A 114 -3.35 -12.40 2.97
N PHE A 115 -3.08 -11.16 2.60
CA PHE A 115 -1.87 -10.72 1.90
C PHE A 115 -0.95 -9.95 2.82
N SER A 116 0.33 -9.93 2.51
CA SER A 116 1.34 -9.19 3.29
C SER A 116 1.22 -7.67 3.21
N ALA A 117 0.51 -7.16 2.20
CA ALA A 117 0.29 -5.73 1.99
C ALA A 117 -1.04 -5.48 1.27
N GLY A 118 -1.74 -4.40 1.62
CA GLY A 118 -2.99 -3.99 0.98
C GLY A 118 -2.83 -3.70 -0.52
N TYR A 119 -1.67 -3.17 -0.92
CA TYR A 119 -1.35 -2.98 -2.33
C TYR A 119 -1.39 -4.30 -3.11
N LEU A 120 -0.77 -5.34 -2.57
CA LEU A 120 -0.77 -6.68 -3.18
C LEU A 120 -2.17 -7.29 -3.17
N ALA A 121 -2.92 -7.14 -2.08
CA ALA A 121 -4.30 -7.62 -2.00
C ALA A 121 -5.17 -7.03 -3.10
N CYS A 122 -5.15 -5.70 -3.27
CA CYS A 122 -5.90 -5.02 -4.31
C CYS A 122 -5.47 -5.42 -5.73
N ALA A 123 -4.16 -5.44 -6.01
CA ALA A 123 -3.65 -5.84 -7.31
C ALA A 123 -3.99 -7.30 -7.64
N SER A 124 -3.82 -8.20 -6.67
CA SER A 124 -4.11 -9.63 -6.82
C SER A 124 -5.61 -9.91 -6.97
N ALA A 125 -6.47 -9.17 -6.28
CA ALA A 125 -7.91 -9.31 -6.46
C ALA A 125 -8.32 -9.04 -7.91
N VAL A 126 -7.82 -7.96 -8.50
CA VAL A 126 -8.12 -7.66 -9.91
C VAL A 126 -7.56 -8.74 -10.85
N THR A 127 -6.30 -9.12 -10.68
CA THR A 127 -5.68 -10.15 -11.56
C THR A 127 -6.24 -11.55 -11.36
N GLY A 128 -6.86 -11.83 -10.21
CA GLY A 128 -7.52 -13.10 -9.93
C GLY A 128 -8.91 -13.24 -10.54
N PHE A 129 -9.58 -12.12 -10.81
CA PHE A 129 -10.96 -12.11 -11.31
C PHE A 129 -11.11 -11.59 -12.73
N ALA A 130 -10.11 -10.90 -13.28
CA ALA A 130 -10.19 -10.33 -14.63
C ALA A 130 -9.02 -10.77 -15.51
N ASP A 131 -9.31 -11.02 -16.78
CA ASP A 131 -8.33 -11.35 -17.79
C ASP A 131 -8.52 -10.51 -19.08
N ARG A 132 -7.80 -10.87 -20.15
CA ARG A 132 -7.83 -10.17 -21.45
C ARG A 132 -9.20 -10.14 -22.16
N LYS A 133 -10.13 -10.99 -21.73
CA LYS A 133 -11.48 -11.08 -22.31
C LYS A 133 -12.48 -10.21 -21.58
N ASP A 134 -12.11 -9.70 -20.41
CA ASP A 134 -12.98 -8.92 -19.55
C ASP A 134 -12.85 -7.42 -19.82
N MET A 135 -13.89 -6.69 -19.43
CA MET A 135 -13.93 -5.25 -19.39
C MET A 135 -14.02 -4.79 -17.93
N VAL A 136 -13.12 -3.91 -17.52
CA VAL A 136 -13.12 -3.30 -16.20
C VAL A 136 -13.57 -1.85 -16.33
N PHE A 137 -14.62 -1.47 -15.62
CA PHE A 137 -15.03 -0.08 -15.48
C PHE A 137 -14.43 0.50 -14.21
N ALA A 138 -13.61 1.54 -14.34
CA ALA A 138 -12.82 2.07 -13.25
C ALA A 138 -13.10 3.55 -13.00
N ASP A 139 -13.31 3.92 -11.73
CA ASP A 139 -13.33 5.32 -11.33
C ASP A 139 -11.99 5.99 -11.68
N LYS A 140 -12.05 7.22 -12.24
CA LYS A 140 -10.82 7.93 -12.65
C LYS A 140 -9.85 8.20 -11.49
N ASN A 141 -10.34 8.26 -10.25
CA ASN A 141 -9.55 8.47 -9.04
C ASN A 141 -9.21 7.16 -8.30
N LEU A 142 -9.33 6.03 -8.99
CA LEU A 142 -9.01 4.72 -8.44
C LEU A 142 -7.59 4.68 -7.86
N HIS A 143 -7.42 3.98 -6.75
CA HIS A 143 -6.11 3.83 -6.11
C HIS A 143 -5.11 3.10 -7.03
N SER A 144 -3.84 3.48 -6.94
CA SER A 144 -2.75 2.97 -7.80
C SER A 144 -2.59 1.45 -7.77
N SER A 145 -2.90 0.78 -6.67
CA SER A 145 -2.83 -0.68 -6.55
C SER A 145 -3.84 -1.38 -7.47
N LEU A 146 -5.06 -0.85 -7.56
CA LEU A 146 -6.08 -1.39 -8.46
C LEU A 146 -5.72 -1.12 -9.93
N TRP A 147 -5.18 0.08 -10.24
CA TRP A 147 -4.61 0.36 -11.57
C TRP A 147 -3.52 -0.62 -11.97
N SER A 148 -2.66 -0.98 -11.03
CA SER A 148 -1.62 -2.00 -11.28
C SER A 148 -2.24 -3.36 -11.56
N GLY A 149 -3.26 -3.75 -10.81
CA GLY A 149 -4.02 -4.98 -11.06
C GLY A 149 -4.67 -5.01 -12.44
N ILE A 150 -5.34 -3.93 -12.86
CA ILE A 150 -5.96 -3.81 -14.18
C ILE A 150 -4.91 -3.96 -15.29
N LYS A 151 -3.78 -3.26 -15.17
CA LYS A 151 -2.69 -3.39 -16.16
C LYS A 151 -2.11 -4.79 -16.24
N LEU A 152 -1.93 -5.45 -15.10
CA LEU A 152 -1.38 -6.80 -15.01
C LEU A 152 -2.36 -7.88 -15.52
N SER A 153 -3.67 -7.71 -15.31
CA SER A 153 -4.70 -8.64 -15.82
C SER A 153 -4.76 -8.67 -17.35
N GLY A 154 -4.39 -7.54 -17.98
CA GLY A 154 -4.54 -7.35 -19.42
C GLY A 154 -5.98 -7.10 -19.88
N ALA A 155 -6.92 -6.96 -18.95
CA ALA A 155 -8.31 -6.60 -19.23
C ALA A 155 -8.39 -5.22 -19.89
N LYS A 156 -9.39 -5.05 -20.75
CA LYS A 156 -9.74 -3.73 -21.26
C LYS A 156 -10.27 -2.87 -20.12
N CYS A 157 -10.03 -1.57 -20.17
CA CYS A 157 -10.48 -0.67 -19.11
C CYS A 157 -11.10 0.59 -19.67
N GLU A 158 -12.35 0.86 -19.24
CA GLU A 158 -13.03 2.12 -19.45
C GLU A 158 -13.10 2.91 -18.14
N ARG A 159 -12.95 4.22 -18.24
CA ARG A 159 -12.87 5.11 -17.06
C ARG A 159 -14.10 6.00 -16.98
N PHE A 160 -14.76 6.00 -15.85
CA PHE A 160 -15.84 6.92 -15.58
C PHE A 160 -15.42 8.07 -14.64
N ALA A 161 -16.20 9.16 -14.67
CA ALA A 161 -15.97 10.32 -13.83
C ALA A 161 -16.06 9.94 -12.34
N HIS A 162 -15.24 10.60 -11.51
CA HIS A 162 -15.17 10.27 -10.08
C HIS A 162 -16.53 10.38 -9.40
N ASN A 163 -16.92 9.28 -8.73
CA ASN A 163 -18.16 9.16 -7.98
C ASN A 163 -19.42 9.54 -8.80
N ASP A 164 -19.41 9.21 -10.10
CA ASP A 164 -20.50 9.52 -11.02
C ASP A 164 -21.16 8.23 -11.55
N PRO A 165 -22.23 7.75 -10.88
CA PRO A 165 -22.96 6.57 -11.33
C PRO A 165 -23.78 6.83 -12.62
N GLY A 166 -24.07 8.08 -12.95
CA GLY A 166 -24.71 8.46 -14.21
C GLY A 166 -23.80 8.18 -15.39
N HIS A 167 -22.59 8.71 -15.35
CA HIS A 167 -21.59 8.46 -16.38
C HIS A 167 -21.22 6.96 -16.48
N LEU A 168 -21.18 6.24 -15.35
CA LEU A 168 -20.96 4.78 -15.39
C LEU A 168 -22.08 4.08 -16.17
N ARG A 169 -23.35 4.45 -15.98
CA ARG A 169 -24.48 3.88 -16.74
C ARG A 169 -24.46 4.21 -18.23
N GLU A 170 -23.93 5.37 -18.59
CA GLU A 170 -23.80 5.78 -20.00
C GLU A 170 -22.77 4.94 -20.77
N ILE A 171 -21.73 4.47 -20.09
CA ILE A 171 -20.63 3.73 -20.71
C ILE A 171 -20.75 2.19 -20.56
N LEU A 172 -21.73 1.70 -19.78
CA LEU A 172 -22.10 0.28 -19.68
C LEU A 172 -22.98 -0.17 -20.85
#